data_9a34ad3be117512ae639b992b627394a
#
_entry.id   9a34ad3be117512ae639b992b627394a
#
_cell.length_a   1.000
_cell.length_b   1.000
_cell.length_c   1.000
_cell.angle_alpha   90.00
_cell.angle_beta   90.00
_cell.angle_gamma   90.00
#
_symmetry.space_group_name_H-M   'P 1'
#
loop_
_entity.id
_entity.type
_entity.pdbx_description
1 polymer ?
#
loop_
_entity_poly.entity_id
_entity_poly.type
_entity_poly.pdbx_seq_one_letter_code
_entity_poly.pdbx_strand_id
1 'polypeptide(L)'
;MXXXRKYILIIKGQPFARYLGLDDYGYINAGMSVSHMAYELAENLGHKNIILIGQDLAYAKDGQTHSQGFIHANLHNGDYERDLDRFSTTAYGGNGKVQSSEIWTLFRQIFENFIAFSKSKTYNCTQGGARIESAIEKPFKELCEDLLENKKDKKFKKLQVLNTKEQVKLGLKIYQKIKKNMNLSLNFKKECKKVQKQIHNLTHGKNKLSLEQINQNIDKIKEKLSNKKYLFLQEILGPTLHHEQSILTPLYLKDIKDESDKQNKLFAWIYAHESLIENIIELLEVQDKRLKIAILPLQDFLEKKKAL
;
A
#
# COMPACT_ATOMS: atom_id res chain seq x y z
N MET A 1 -32.30 1.69 -14.10
CA MET A 1 -32.08 3.16 -14.03
C MET A 1 -30.77 3.51 -13.32
N UNK A 2 -29.81 4.19 -13.71
CA UNK A 2 -28.81 4.53 -13.18
C UNK A 2 -28.99 5.75 -12.60
N UNK A 3 -29.11 5.74 -11.85
CA UNK A 3 -29.15 6.77 -11.26
C UNK A 3 -27.98 7.36 -11.40
N UNK A 4 -27.87 8.01 -11.68
CA UNK A 4 -27.00 8.63 -11.74
C UNK A 4 -26.47 8.73 -10.62
N ARG A 5 -25.87 8.06 -10.19
CA ARG A 5 -25.09 8.04 -8.95
C ARG A 5 -23.91 9.01 -9.08
N LYS A 6 -23.75 9.80 -8.08
CA LYS A 6 -22.57 10.67 -7.97
C LYS A 6 -21.46 9.90 -7.25
N TYR A 7 -20.27 9.89 -7.83
CA TYR A 7 -19.09 9.24 -7.26
C TYR A 7 -18.06 10.28 -6.86
N ILE A 8 -17.44 10.06 -5.74
CA ILE A 8 -16.31 10.87 -5.26
C ILE A 8 -15.13 9.91 -5.09
N LEU A 9 -14.06 10.18 -5.80
CA LEU A 9 -12.83 9.40 -5.68
C LEU A 9 -12.00 9.96 -4.54
N ILE A 10 -11.61 9.08 -3.63
CA ILE A 10 -10.78 9.43 -2.47
C ILE A 10 -9.40 8.84 -2.70
N ILE A 11 -8.38 9.67 -2.54
CA ILE A 11 -7.01 9.26 -2.83
C ILE A 11 -6.43 8.55 -1.60
N LYS A 12 -6.13 7.27 -1.75
CA LYS A 12 -5.37 6.51 -0.74
C LYS A 12 -3.94 7.06 -0.69
N GLY A 13 -3.40 7.23 0.50
CA GLY A 13 -2.07 7.77 0.74
C GLY A 13 -0.93 6.82 0.40
N GLN A 14 -0.96 6.24 -0.79
CA GLN A 14 0.14 5.41 -1.29
C GLN A 14 1.32 6.29 -1.71
N PRO A 15 2.55 5.81 -1.59
CA PRO A 15 3.73 6.61 -1.92
C PRO A 15 3.68 7.26 -3.30
N PHE A 16 3.30 6.52 -4.34
CA PHE A 16 3.21 7.08 -5.69
C PHE A 16 2.14 8.18 -5.79
N ALA A 17 0.99 8.01 -5.11
CA ALA A 17 -0.07 9.02 -5.09
C ALA A 17 0.42 10.30 -4.40
N ARG A 18 1.11 10.16 -3.26
CA ARG A 18 1.72 11.32 -2.55
C ARG A 18 2.74 12.03 -3.41
N TYR A 19 3.53 11.28 -4.17
CA TYR A 19 4.51 11.85 -5.09
C TYR A 19 3.84 12.78 -6.13
N LEU A 20 2.61 12.50 -6.56
CA LEU A 20 1.90 13.37 -7.50
C LEU A 20 1.62 14.76 -6.94
N GLY A 21 1.60 14.90 -5.60
CA GLY A 21 1.45 16.20 -4.94
C GLY A 21 0.02 16.74 -5.03
N LEU A 22 -0.93 15.90 -4.63
CA LEU A 22 -2.35 16.27 -4.55
C LEU A 22 -2.76 16.57 -3.10
N ASP A 23 -1.83 17.13 -2.32
CA ASP A 23 -1.98 17.36 -0.89
C ASP A 23 -3.17 18.27 -0.56
N ASP A 24 -3.49 19.19 -1.46
CA ASP A 24 -4.65 20.09 -1.29
C ASP A 24 -5.99 19.35 -1.25
N TYR A 25 -6.02 18.11 -1.76
CA TYR A 25 -7.22 17.27 -1.78
C TYR A 25 -7.21 16.24 -0.65
N GLY A 26 -6.11 16.16 0.08
CA GLY A 26 -5.90 15.22 1.16
C GLY A 26 -5.62 13.80 0.68
N TYR A 27 -5.12 13.01 1.61
CA TYR A 27 -4.89 11.57 1.43
C TYR A 27 -5.40 10.87 2.66
N ILE A 28 -6.06 9.73 2.47
CA ILE A 28 -6.56 8.90 3.55
C ILE A 28 -5.62 7.72 3.73
N ASN A 29 -5.15 7.49 4.94
CA ASN A 29 -4.46 6.26 5.30
C ASN A 29 -5.52 5.17 5.40
N ALA A 30 -5.38 4.11 4.68
CA ALA A 30 -6.46 3.15 4.55
C ALA A 30 -6.34 1.94 5.49
N GLY A 31 -5.34 1.92 6.35
CA GLY A 31 -5.07 0.71 7.12
C GLY A 31 -4.92 -0.48 6.17
N MET A 32 -5.43 -1.64 6.58
CA MET A 32 -5.32 -2.88 5.80
C MET A 32 -6.64 -3.27 5.10
N SER A 33 -7.75 -2.56 5.40
CA SER A 33 -9.07 -2.91 4.86
C SER A 33 -9.83 -1.67 4.41
N VAL A 34 -10.84 -1.87 3.56
CA VAL A 34 -11.72 -0.78 3.11
C VAL A 34 -12.52 -0.18 4.28
N SER A 35 -12.82 -0.98 5.31
CA SER A 35 -13.54 -0.48 6.49
C SER A 35 -12.65 0.46 7.33
N HIS A 36 -11.35 0.23 7.39
CA HIS A 36 -10.40 1.17 8.01
C HIS A 36 -10.41 2.51 7.27
N MET A 37 -10.37 2.45 5.94
CA MET A 37 -10.43 3.65 5.10
C MET A 37 -11.75 4.41 5.30
N ALA A 38 -12.86 3.69 5.41
CA ALA A 38 -14.18 4.28 5.67
C ALA A 38 -14.23 4.95 7.05
N TYR A 39 -13.63 4.33 8.06
CA TYR A 39 -13.52 4.89 9.42
C TYR A 39 -12.76 6.22 9.38
N GLU A 40 -11.57 6.22 8.80
CA GLU A 40 -10.73 7.43 8.72
C GLU A 40 -11.42 8.53 7.91
N LEU A 41 -12.12 8.15 6.84
CA LEU A 41 -12.90 9.12 6.05
C LEU A 41 -14.00 9.76 6.91
N ALA A 42 -14.74 8.95 7.68
CA ALA A 42 -15.80 9.46 8.54
C ALA A 42 -15.24 10.45 9.57
N GLU A 43 -14.09 10.13 10.16
CA GLU A 43 -13.42 11.02 11.12
C GLU A 43 -12.98 12.33 10.45
N ASN A 44 -12.33 12.24 9.28
CA ASN A 44 -11.87 13.43 8.53
C ASN A 44 -13.03 14.31 8.08
N LEU A 45 -14.21 13.73 7.84
CA LEU A 45 -15.44 14.49 7.53
C LEU A 45 -16.06 15.13 8.78
N GLY A 46 -15.51 14.88 9.96
CA GLY A 46 -15.93 15.50 11.21
C GLY A 46 -17.17 14.86 11.85
N HIS A 47 -17.43 13.58 11.55
CA HIS A 47 -18.52 12.86 12.22
C HIS A 47 -18.16 12.65 13.69
N LYS A 48 -19.08 12.99 14.58
CA LYS A 48 -18.90 12.85 16.04
C LYS A 48 -19.13 11.42 16.54
N ASN A 49 -19.91 10.66 15.80
CA ASN A 49 -20.24 9.26 16.10
C ASN A 49 -19.92 8.40 14.89
N ILE A 50 -19.17 7.33 15.07
CA ILE A 50 -18.84 6.35 14.04
C ILE A 50 -19.40 5.00 14.54
N ILE A 51 -20.16 4.33 13.70
CA ILE A 51 -20.86 3.09 14.07
C ILE A 51 -20.32 1.95 13.22
N LEU A 52 -19.74 0.95 13.88
CA LEU A 52 -19.27 -0.28 13.23
C LEU A 52 -20.40 -1.31 13.26
N ILE A 53 -20.75 -1.84 12.08
CA ILE A 53 -21.77 -2.88 11.91
C ILE A 53 -21.15 -3.97 11.03
N GLY A 54 -21.32 -5.24 11.42
CA GLY A 54 -20.79 -6.37 10.66
C GLY A 54 -19.27 -6.42 10.65
N GLN A 55 -18.63 -5.90 11.69
CA GLN A 55 -17.19 -6.02 11.90
C GLN A 55 -16.91 -7.11 12.92
N ASP A 56 -17.29 -8.35 12.56
CA ASP A 56 -17.18 -9.51 13.45
C ASP A 56 -15.73 -9.81 13.82
N LEU A 57 -14.84 -9.76 12.84
CA LEU A 57 -13.39 -9.99 13.02
C LEU A 57 -13.14 -11.32 13.77
N ALA A 58 -14.00 -12.28 13.52
CA ALA A 58 -14.00 -13.60 14.12
C ALA A 58 -14.79 -14.57 13.23
N TYR A 59 -14.50 -15.84 13.34
CA TYR A 59 -15.25 -16.89 12.67
C TYR A 59 -16.65 -17.02 13.30
N ALA A 60 -17.62 -17.34 12.48
CA ALA A 60 -18.93 -17.75 12.96
C ALA A 60 -18.82 -19.09 13.71
N LYS A 61 -19.85 -19.46 14.49
CA LYS A 61 -19.85 -20.71 15.29
C LYS A 61 -19.67 -21.97 14.42
N ASP A 62 -20.08 -21.90 13.17
CA ASP A 62 -19.95 -22.99 12.19
C ASP A 62 -18.66 -22.89 11.35
N GLY A 63 -17.72 -22.00 11.74
CA GLY A 63 -16.44 -21.82 11.06
C GLY A 63 -16.46 -20.92 9.82
N GLN A 64 -17.62 -20.35 9.46
CA GLN A 64 -17.69 -19.47 8.29
C GLN A 64 -16.91 -18.18 8.49
N THR A 65 -16.26 -17.72 7.43
CA THR A 65 -15.44 -16.50 7.40
C THR A 65 -16.25 -15.25 7.03
N HIS A 66 -17.30 -15.43 6.25
CA HIS A 66 -18.10 -14.34 5.67
C HIS A 66 -19.58 -14.70 5.68
N SER A 67 -20.43 -13.71 5.52
CA SER A 67 -21.87 -13.89 5.42
C SER A 67 -22.25 -14.80 4.25
N GLN A 68 -23.37 -15.48 4.36
CA GLN A 68 -23.90 -16.38 3.34
C GLN A 68 -24.02 -15.65 1.98
N GLY A 69 -23.60 -16.33 0.91
CA GLY A 69 -23.63 -15.78 -0.44
C GLY A 69 -22.39 -15.00 -0.87
N PHE A 70 -21.35 -14.98 -0.03
CA PHE A 70 -20.07 -14.33 -0.44
C PHE A 70 -19.46 -15.10 -1.61
N ILE A 71 -19.26 -14.40 -2.73
CA ILE A 71 -18.84 -15.01 -4.02
C ILE A 71 -17.45 -15.64 -4.01
N HIS A 72 -16.60 -15.25 -3.06
CA HIS A 72 -15.24 -15.77 -2.93
C HIS A 72 -15.08 -16.72 -1.73
N ALA A 73 -16.18 -17.27 -1.19
CA ALA A 73 -16.16 -18.14 -0.03
C ALA A 73 -15.18 -19.31 -0.17
N ASN A 74 -15.09 -19.89 -1.38
CA ASN A 74 -14.20 -21.04 -1.66
C ASN A 74 -12.72 -20.76 -1.41
N LEU A 75 -12.30 -19.50 -1.49
CA LEU A 75 -10.90 -19.10 -1.23
C LEU A 75 -10.54 -19.23 0.27
N HIS A 76 -11.54 -19.40 1.11
CA HIS A 76 -11.41 -19.44 2.58
C HIS A 76 -11.66 -20.84 3.17
N ASN A 77 -11.76 -21.84 2.30
CA ASN A 77 -11.93 -23.23 2.76
C ASN A 77 -10.67 -23.67 3.52
N GLY A 78 -10.86 -24.20 4.73
CA GLY A 78 -9.76 -24.64 5.59
C GLY A 78 -9.12 -23.55 6.44
N ASP A 79 -9.53 -22.28 6.28
CA ASP A 79 -8.98 -21.19 7.09
C ASP A 79 -9.30 -21.38 8.57
N TYR A 80 -10.53 -21.80 8.90
CA TYR A 80 -10.95 -22.02 10.28
C TYR A 80 -10.09 -23.10 10.96
N GLU A 81 -9.91 -24.24 10.29
CA GLU A 81 -9.12 -25.38 10.81
C GLU A 81 -7.65 -24.98 11.00
N ARG A 82 -7.11 -24.22 10.06
CA ARG A 82 -5.73 -23.69 10.15
C ARG A 82 -5.53 -22.80 11.37
N ASP A 83 -6.51 -21.96 11.66
CA ASP A 83 -6.40 -20.89 12.67
C ASP A 83 -6.92 -21.32 14.05
N LEU A 84 -7.59 -22.50 14.13
CA LEU A 84 -8.22 -22.98 15.37
C LEU A 84 -7.21 -23.00 16.53
N ASP A 85 -7.64 -22.44 17.65
CA ASP A 85 -6.87 -22.29 18.90
C ASP A 85 -5.62 -21.37 18.81
N ARG A 86 -5.31 -20.84 17.62
CA ARG A 86 -4.13 -19.98 17.45
C ARG A 86 -4.43 -18.50 17.70
N PHE A 87 -5.62 -18.05 17.31
CA PHE A 87 -5.98 -16.62 17.33
C PHE A 87 -7.28 -16.36 18.12
N SER A 88 -7.39 -16.97 19.29
CA SER A 88 -8.54 -16.76 20.19
C SER A 88 -8.51 -15.35 20.79
N THR A 89 -9.64 -14.66 20.83
CA THR A 89 -9.76 -13.30 21.38
C THR A 89 -11.06 -13.14 22.18
N THR A 90 -11.15 -12.07 22.98
CA THR A 90 -12.34 -11.75 23.78
C THR A 90 -13.55 -11.53 22.87
N ALA A 91 -14.66 -12.14 23.22
CA ALA A 91 -15.92 -11.99 22.50
C ALA A 91 -16.56 -10.60 22.78
N TYR A 92 -17.39 -10.15 21.83
CA TYR A 92 -18.30 -9.02 22.04
C TYR A 92 -19.06 -9.19 23.37
N GLY A 93 -19.22 -8.12 24.12
CA GLY A 93 -19.81 -8.15 25.46
C GLY A 93 -18.80 -8.49 26.57
N GLY A 94 -17.57 -8.85 26.22
CA GLY A 94 -16.51 -9.13 27.19
C GLY A 94 -16.57 -10.52 27.85
N ASN A 95 -17.56 -11.34 27.53
CA ASN A 95 -17.73 -12.62 28.13
C ASN A 95 -17.38 -13.78 27.20
N GLY A 96 -16.36 -14.56 27.59
CA GLY A 96 -15.90 -15.69 26.79
C GLY A 96 -14.96 -15.27 25.66
N LYS A 97 -14.70 -16.23 24.79
CA LYS A 97 -13.77 -16.08 23.68
C LYS A 97 -14.39 -16.49 22.34
N VAL A 98 -13.90 -15.90 21.26
CA VAL A 98 -14.25 -16.29 19.88
C VAL A 98 -12.95 -16.60 19.12
N GLN A 99 -13.07 -17.47 18.13
CA GLN A 99 -11.97 -17.82 17.24
C GLN A 99 -11.83 -16.74 16.17
N SER A 100 -10.63 -16.23 16.00
CA SER A 100 -10.29 -15.21 15.01
C SER A 100 -9.19 -15.73 14.06
N SER A 101 -8.60 -14.87 13.28
CA SER A 101 -7.46 -15.15 12.41
C SER A 101 -6.36 -14.11 12.64
N GLU A 102 -5.17 -14.38 12.12
CA GLU A 102 -4.05 -13.43 12.16
C GLU A 102 -4.46 -12.09 11.52
N ILE A 103 -5.05 -12.15 10.33
CA ILE A 103 -5.42 -10.95 9.57
C ILE A 103 -6.52 -10.14 10.28
N TRP A 104 -7.51 -10.81 10.88
CA TRP A 104 -8.57 -10.11 11.62
C TRP A 104 -8.06 -9.55 12.95
N THR A 105 -7.07 -10.20 13.57
CA THR A 105 -6.38 -9.66 14.73
C THR A 105 -5.70 -8.35 14.39
N LEU A 106 -4.99 -8.31 13.25
CA LEU A 106 -4.37 -7.07 12.76
C LEU A 106 -5.42 -6.00 12.42
N PHE A 107 -6.54 -6.40 11.79
CA PHE A 107 -7.63 -5.45 11.49
C PHE A 107 -8.20 -4.86 12.79
N ARG A 108 -8.43 -5.69 13.79
CA ARG A 108 -8.95 -5.26 15.11
C ARG A 108 -8.00 -4.25 15.75
N GLN A 109 -6.70 -4.58 15.79
CA GLN A 109 -5.68 -3.69 16.35
C GLN A 109 -5.61 -2.32 15.63
N ILE A 110 -5.81 -2.29 14.32
CA ILE A 110 -5.85 -1.03 13.55
C ILE A 110 -7.07 -0.20 13.98
N PHE A 111 -8.25 -0.81 14.11
CA PHE A 111 -9.42 -0.12 14.64
C PHE A 111 -9.17 0.43 16.05
N GLU A 112 -8.61 -0.37 16.93
CA GLU A 112 -8.28 0.02 18.31
C GLU A 112 -7.33 1.21 18.34
N ASN A 113 -6.31 1.20 17.46
CA ASN A 113 -5.40 2.33 17.30
C ASN A 113 -6.13 3.57 16.79
N PHE A 114 -6.99 3.44 15.77
CA PHE A 114 -7.78 4.58 15.29
C PHE A 114 -8.66 5.15 16.39
N ILE A 115 -9.35 4.30 17.13
CA ILE A 115 -10.26 4.71 18.22
C ILE A 115 -9.47 5.44 19.33
N ALA A 116 -8.30 4.93 19.69
CA ALA A 116 -7.46 5.51 20.75
C ALA A 116 -7.04 6.97 20.45
N PHE A 117 -6.87 7.31 19.17
CA PHE A 117 -6.47 8.66 18.77
C PHE A 117 -7.63 9.50 18.20
N SER A 118 -8.81 8.91 18.10
CA SER A 118 -10.00 9.58 17.51
C SER A 118 -10.63 10.58 18.47
N LYS A 119 -11.16 11.65 17.91
CA LYS A 119 -12.03 12.60 18.62
C LYS A 119 -13.50 12.18 18.54
N SER A 120 -13.81 11.18 17.72
CA SER A 120 -15.16 10.66 17.51
C SER A 120 -15.47 9.58 18.53
N LYS A 121 -16.72 9.46 18.96
CA LYS A 121 -17.18 8.30 19.71
C LYS A 121 -17.41 7.15 18.75
N THR A 122 -16.80 6.00 19.03
CA THR A 122 -16.95 4.80 18.19
C THR A 122 -17.82 3.79 18.92
N TYR A 123 -18.83 3.30 18.20
CA TYR A 123 -19.76 2.29 18.70
C TYR A 123 -19.56 1.00 17.91
N ASN A 124 -19.45 -0.11 18.62
CA ASN A 124 -19.49 -1.44 18.01
C ASN A 124 -20.92 -1.99 18.16
N CYS A 125 -21.66 -1.98 17.05
CA CYS A 125 -23.04 -2.45 16.99
C CYS A 125 -23.16 -3.78 16.23
N THR A 126 -22.07 -4.52 16.13
CA THR A 126 -22.03 -5.81 15.41
C THR A 126 -22.87 -6.87 16.14
N GLN A 127 -22.94 -6.79 17.45
CA GLN A 127 -23.72 -7.69 18.34
C GLN A 127 -23.22 -9.15 18.26
N GLY A 128 -21.92 -9.32 18.02
CA GLY A 128 -21.24 -10.61 17.95
C GLY A 128 -19.78 -10.43 17.58
N GLY A 129 -19.10 -11.54 17.35
CA GLY A 129 -17.69 -11.54 16.92
C GLY A 129 -16.73 -11.12 18.02
N ALA A 130 -15.58 -10.56 17.63
CA ALA A 130 -14.52 -10.12 18.53
C ALA A 130 -14.84 -8.76 19.14
N ARG A 131 -14.49 -8.60 20.40
CA ARG A 131 -14.49 -7.29 21.06
C ARG A 131 -13.45 -6.39 20.40
N ILE A 132 -13.83 -5.13 20.14
CA ILE A 132 -12.92 -4.07 19.67
C ILE A 132 -12.71 -3.13 20.87
N GLU A 133 -11.51 -3.13 21.43
CA GLU A 133 -11.21 -2.35 22.62
C GLU A 133 -11.44 -0.84 22.39
N SER A 134 -11.93 -0.18 23.42
CA SER A 134 -12.28 1.26 23.42
C SER A 134 -13.50 1.61 22.56
N ALA A 135 -14.09 0.69 21.80
CA ALA A 135 -15.40 0.91 21.17
C ALA A 135 -16.51 0.67 22.21
N ILE A 136 -17.55 1.49 22.15
CA ILE A 136 -18.74 1.37 23.03
C ILE A 136 -19.64 0.30 22.42
N GLU A 137 -19.79 -0.82 23.10
CA GLU A 137 -20.66 -1.92 22.65
C GLU A 137 -22.10 -1.58 22.98
N LYS A 138 -22.96 -1.54 21.95
CA LYS A 138 -24.39 -1.22 22.11
C LYS A 138 -25.21 -1.81 20.95
N PRO A 139 -26.40 -2.35 21.20
CA PRO A 139 -27.28 -2.77 20.11
C PRO A 139 -27.63 -1.60 19.19
N PHE A 140 -27.59 -1.85 17.87
CA PHE A 140 -27.80 -0.82 16.86
C PHE A 140 -29.14 -0.08 17.01
N LYS A 141 -30.21 -0.82 17.29
CA LYS A 141 -31.56 -0.24 17.50
C LYS A 141 -31.54 0.79 18.63
N GLU A 142 -31.02 0.40 19.80
CA GLU A 142 -30.93 1.28 20.97
C GLU A 142 -30.10 2.53 20.67
N LEU A 143 -28.98 2.33 19.96
CA LEU A 143 -28.12 3.45 19.59
C LEU A 143 -28.86 4.43 18.66
N CYS A 144 -29.65 3.92 17.71
CA CYS A 144 -30.44 4.77 16.83
C CYS A 144 -31.48 5.58 17.63
N GLU A 145 -32.14 4.95 18.60
CA GLU A 145 -33.07 5.65 19.48
C GLU A 145 -32.38 6.80 20.21
N ASP A 146 -31.19 6.55 20.80
CA ASP A 146 -30.41 7.57 21.51
C ASP A 146 -29.93 8.72 20.61
N LEU A 147 -29.41 8.37 19.43
CA LEU A 147 -28.72 9.35 18.58
C LEU A 147 -29.67 10.15 17.68
N LEU A 148 -30.82 9.56 17.31
CA LEU A 148 -31.73 10.16 16.34
C LEU A 148 -32.93 10.86 16.99
N GLU A 149 -33.16 10.62 18.27
CA GLU A 149 -34.25 11.27 19.00
C GLU A 149 -34.11 12.82 18.88
N ASN A 150 -35.17 13.45 18.41
CA ASN A 150 -35.25 14.91 18.28
C ASN A 150 -34.24 15.57 17.34
N LYS A 151 -33.61 14.80 16.42
CA LYS A 151 -32.65 15.38 15.48
C LYS A 151 -33.31 15.85 14.19
N LYS A 152 -32.97 17.08 13.80
CA LYS A 152 -33.39 17.68 12.52
C LYS A 152 -32.46 17.21 11.41
N ASP A 153 -33.00 17.09 10.20
CA ASP A 153 -32.21 16.79 9.00
C ASP A 153 -31.07 17.78 8.81
N LYS A 154 -29.87 17.27 8.68
CA LYS A 154 -28.69 18.08 8.37
C LYS A 154 -28.50 18.16 6.84
N LYS A 155 -28.46 19.37 6.35
CA LYS A 155 -28.10 19.62 4.94
C LYS A 155 -26.58 19.57 4.82
N PHE A 156 -26.07 18.64 4.03
CA PHE A 156 -24.65 18.55 3.73
C PHE A 156 -24.26 19.65 2.73
N LYS A 157 -23.14 20.31 3.00
CA LYS A 157 -22.57 21.27 2.05
C LYS A 157 -22.17 20.52 0.76
N LYS A 158 -22.46 21.11 -0.38
CA LYS A 158 -21.98 20.59 -1.66
C LYS A 158 -20.45 20.72 -1.70
N LEU A 159 -19.79 19.65 -2.11
CA LEU A 159 -18.35 19.68 -2.31
C LEU A 159 -18.02 20.64 -3.47
N GLN A 160 -17.00 21.44 -3.26
CA GLN A 160 -16.50 22.32 -4.32
C GLN A 160 -15.81 21.47 -5.38
N VAL A 161 -16.15 21.72 -6.62
CA VAL A 161 -15.56 21.02 -7.78
C VAL A 161 -14.72 22.03 -8.55
N LEU A 162 -13.52 21.65 -8.92
CA LEU A 162 -12.64 22.49 -9.74
C LEU A 162 -13.34 22.87 -11.05
N ASN A 163 -13.25 24.13 -11.45
CA ASN A 163 -13.69 24.54 -12.78
C ASN A 163 -12.75 23.96 -13.86
N THR A 164 -13.16 24.01 -15.11
CA THR A 164 -12.40 23.39 -16.22
C THR A 164 -10.96 23.91 -16.33
N LYS A 165 -10.76 25.22 -16.12
CA LYS A 165 -9.41 25.83 -16.19
C LYS A 165 -8.48 25.26 -15.10
N GLU A 166 -9.00 25.14 -13.89
CA GLU A 166 -8.28 24.56 -12.74
C GLU A 166 -7.98 23.06 -12.98
N GLN A 167 -8.95 22.31 -13.51
CA GLN A 167 -8.79 20.90 -13.85
C GLN A 167 -7.68 20.71 -14.88
N VAL A 168 -7.65 21.54 -15.92
CA VAL A 168 -6.61 21.49 -16.97
C VAL A 168 -5.24 21.82 -16.38
N LYS A 169 -5.13 22.88 -15.59
CA LYS A 169 -3.87 23.29 -14.96
C LYS A 169 -3.31 22.16 -14.07
N LEU A 170 -4.16 21.56 -13.25
CA LEU A 170 -3.77 20.45 -12.37
C LEU A 170 -3.40 19.21 -13.18
N GLY A 171 -4.21 18.86 -14.17
CA GLY A 171 -3.97 17.72 -15.06
C GLY A 171 -2.64 17.84 -15.79
N LEU A 172 -2.34 19.02 -16.32
CA LEU A 172 -1.08 19.27 -17.02
C LEU A 172 0.13 19.10 -16.07
N LYS A 173 0.05 19.66 -14.86
CA LYS A 173 1.08 19.50 -13.82
C LYS A 173 1.35 18.02 -13.53
N ILE A 174 0.29 17.24 -13.34
CA ILE A 174 0.37 15.80 -13.04
C ILE A 174 0.96 15.05 -14.25
N TYR A 175 0.46 15.33 -15.45
CA TYR A 175 0.93 14.70 -16.69
C TYR A 175 2.44 14.90 -16.87
N GLN A 176 2.90 16.14 -16.76
CA GLN A 176 4.32 16.47 -16.88
C GLN A 176 5.18 15.75 -15.83
N LYS A 177 4.68 15.66 -14.61
CA LYS A 177 5.37 14.96 -13.51
C LYS A 177 5.50 13.46 -13.79
N ILE A 178 4.43 12.83 -14.28
CA ILE A 178 4.44 11.42 -14.67
C ILE A 178 5.42 11.19 -15.84
N LYS A 179 5.35 12.00 -16.88
CA LYS A 179 6.25 11.89 -18.04
C LYS A 179 7.73 12.05 -17.65
N LYS A 180 8.01 13.01 -16.77
CA LYS A 180 9.37 13.20 -16.24
C LYS A 180 9.86 11.93 -15.53
N ASN A 181 9.00 11.30 -14.73
CA ASN A 181 9.37 10.08 -14.00
C ASN A 181 9.58 8.90 -14.94
N MET A 182 8.71 8.76 -15.94
CA MET A 182 8.88 7.71 -16.95
C MET A 182 10.27 7.84 -17.62
N ASN A 183 10.67 9.05 -17.96
CA ASN A 183 11.99 9.30 -18.58
C ASN A 183 13.13 8.97 -17.60
N LEU A 184 12.99 9.34 -16.33
CA LEU A 184 13.99 9.00 -15.29
C LEU A 184 14.11 7.48 -15.13
N SER A 185 12.99 6.78 -15.08
CA SER A 185 12.95 5.31 -14.99
C SER A 185 13.63 4.64 -16.18
N LEU A 186 13.34 5.12 -17.38
CA LEU A 186 13.95 4.58 -18.63
C LEU A 186 15.46 4.78 -18.63
N ASN A 187 15.95 5.94 -18.22
CA ASN A 187 17.39 6.20 -18.14
C ASN A 187 18.05 5.34 -17.07
N PHE A 188 17.44 5.23 -15.92
CA PHE A 188 17.93 4.38 -14.84
C PHE A 188 17.98 2.92 -15.28
N LYS A 189 16.94 2.44 -15.97
CA LYS A 189 16.92 1.07 -16.52
C LYS A 189 18.10 0.84 -17.49
N LYS A 190 18.42 1.80 -18.34
CA LYS A 190 19.59 1.70 -19.27
C LYS A 190 20.89 1.53 -18.49
N GLU A 191 21.05 2.25 -17.38
CA GLU A 191 22.22 2.12 -16.52
C GLU A 191 22.28 0.75 -15.84
N CYS A 192 21.15 0.28 -15.31
CA CYS A 192 21.06 -1.07 -14.72
C CYS A 192 21.46 -2.13 -15.75
N LYS A 193 20.98 -2.03 -17.00
CA LYS A 193 21.34 -2.97 -18.07
C LYS A 193 22.85 -2.96 -18.39
N LYS A 194 23.51 -1.80 -18.29
CA LYS A 194 24.96 -1.73 -18.46
C LYS A 194 25.68 -2.50 -17.36
N VAL A 195 25.26 -2.33 -16.11
CA VAL A 195 25.86 -3.03 -14.97
C VAL A 195 25.57 -4.53 -15.05
N GLN A 196 24.33 -4.93 -15.39
CA GLN A 196 23.96 -6.32 -15.63
C GLN A 196 24.90 -6.99 -16.63
N LYS A 197 25.15 -6.31 -17.77
CA LYS A 197 26.08 -6.81 -18.79
C LYS A 197 27.51 -6.97 -18.27
N GLN A 198 27.97 -6.06 -17.40
CA GLN A 198 29.30 -6.17 -16.78
C GLN A 198 29.40 -7.40 -15.87
N ILE A 199 28.37 -7.64 -15.05
CA ILE A 199 28.30 -8.81 -14.16
C ILE A 199 28.27 -10.09 -15.02
N HIS A 200 27.41 -10.13 -16.03
CA HIS A 200 27.29 -11.27 -16.93
C HIS A 200 28.64 -11.57 -17.64
N ASN A 201 29.33 -10.55 -18.12
CA ASN A 201 30.65 -10.73 -18.76
C ASN A 201 31.69 -11.28 -17.76
N LEU A 202 31.64 -10.83 -16.52
CA LEU A 202 32.53 -11.32 -15.46
C LEU A 202 32.33 -12.83 -15.25
N THR A 203 31.09 -13.28 -15.12
CA THR A 203 30.76 -14.68 -14.85
C THR A 203 31.06 -15.61 -16.03
N HIS A 204 31.18 -15.05 -17.23
CA HIS A 204 31.49 -15.80 -18.46
C HIS A 204 32.93 -15.62 -18.95
N GLY A 205 33.81 -15.06 -18.11
CA GLY A 205 35.25 -14.90 -18.45
C GLY A 205 35.55 -13.93 -19.60
N LYS A 206 34.60 -13.04 -19.91
CA LYS A 206 34.73 -12.06 -21.03
C LYS A 206 34.96 -10.63 -20.50
N ASN A 207 35.32 -10.52 -19.25
CA ASN A 207 35.36 -9.23 -18.59
C ASN A 207 36.66 -8.45 -18.87
N LYS A 208 36.53 -7.13 -19.02
CA LYS A 208 37.63 -6.19 -19.21
C LYS A 208 37.82 -5.24 -18.00
N LEU A 209 36.94 -5.34 -16.98
CA LEU A 209 36.94 -4.48 -15.80
C LEU A 209 37.41 -5.28 -14.60
N SER A 210 38.04 -4.60 -13.62
CA SER A 210 38.37 -5.25 -12.36
C SER A 210 37.10 -5.48 -11.52
N LEU A 211 37.17 -6.36 -10.53
CA LEU A 211 36.06 -6.60 -9.58
C LEU A 211 35.68 -5.29 -8.88
N GLU A 212 36.67 -4.50 -8.48
CA GLU A 212 36.46 -3.21 -7.81
C GLU A 212 35.69 -2.23 -8.71
N GLN A 213 36.01 -2.18 -9.98
CA GLN A 213 35.32 -1.29 -10.95
C GLN A 213 33.85 -1.70 -11.12
N ILE A 214 33.57 -3.00 -11.20
CA ILE A 214 32.19 -3.51 -11.31
C ILE A 214 31.44 -3.19 -10.03
N ASN A 215 32.05 -3.45 -8.85
CA ASN A 215 31.44 -3.14 -7.56
C ASN A 215 31.10 -1.63 -7.47
N GLN A 216 32.03 -0.75 -7.85
CA GLN A 216 31.79 0.71 -7.87
C GLN A 216 30.58 1.07 -8.75
N ASN A 217 30.38 0.35 -9.85
CA ASN A 217 29.24 0.63 -10.74
C ASN A 217 27.92 0.12 -10.11
N ILE A 218 27.96 -0.99 -9.36
CA ILE A 218 26.81 -1.45 -8.55
C ILE A 218 26.48 -0.38 -7.49
N ASP A 219 27.49 0.10 -6.77
CA ASP A 219 27.32 1.12 -5.72
C ASP A 219 26.70 2.39 -6.28
N LYS A 220 27.11 2.84 -7.48
CA LYS A 220 26.51 3.99 -8.16
C LYS A 220 25.01 3.80 -8.42
N ILE A 221 24.57 2.58 -8.79
CA ILE A 221 23.13 2.27 -8.95
C ILE A 221 22.41 2.44 -7.61
N LYS A 222 22.98 1.90 -6.53
CA LYS A 222 22.41 1.99 -5.16
C LYS A 222 22.34 3.44 -4.67
N GLU A 223 23.43 4.20 -4.86
CA GLU A 223 23.49 5.63 -4.50
C GLU A 223 22.42 6.45 -5.24
N LYS A 224 22.22 6.18 -6.53
CA LYS A 224 21.16 6.85 -7.29
C LYS A 224 19.79 6.59 -6.70
N LEU A 225 19.50 5.35 -6.33
CA LEU A 225 18.23 5.03 -5.68
C LEU A 225 18.05 5.80 -4.37
N SER A 226 19.13 6.08 -3.63
CA SER A 226 19.07 6.84 -2.38
C SER A 226 18.86 8.34 -2.58
N ASN A 227 18.98 8.85 -3.80
CA ASN A 227 18.83 10.28 -4.10
C ASN A 227 17.35 10.67 -4.17
N LYS A 228 16.99 11.83 -3.59
CA LYS A 228 15.63 12.40 -3.59
C LYS A 228 14.98 12.46 -4.98
N LYS A 229 15.79 12.61 -6.03
CA LYS A 229 15.33 12.62 -7.43
C LYS A 229 14.65 11.31 -7.83
N TYR A 230 15.02 10.20 -7.18
CA TYR A 230 14.51 8.86 -7.47
C TYR A 230 13.58 8.34 -6.36
N LEU A 231 13.11 9.21 -5.47
CA LEU A 231 12.26 8.82 -4.33
C LEU A 231 11.06 7.97 -4.77
N PHE A 232 10.42 8.32 -5.88
CA PHE A 232 9.28 7.55 -6.39
C PHE A 232 9.67 6.11 -6.78
N LEU A 233 10.91 5.88 -7.22
CA LEU A 233 11.40 4.53 -7.51
C LEU A 233 11.70 3.76 -6.22
N GLN A 234 12.28 4.40 -5.22
CA GLN A 234 12.50 3.76 -3.91
C GLN A 234 11.18 3.21 -3.36
N GLU A 235 10.12 3.99 -3.46
CA GLU A 235 8.80 3.61 -2.93
C GLU A 235 8.17 2.44 -3.69
N ILE A 236 8.36 2.39 -5.01
CA ILE A 236 7.84 1.29 -5.86
C ILE A 236 8.69 0.03 -5.71
N LEU A 237 10.00 0.19 -5.67
CA LEU A 237 10.95 -0.92 -5.60
C LEU A 237 11.19 -1.39 -4.15
N GLY A 238 10.75 -0.62 -3.15
CA GLY A 238 11.08 -0.82 -1.74
C GLY A 238 10.96 -2.25 -1.24
N PRO A 239 9.82 -2.92 -1.41
CA PRO A 239 9.67 -4.29 -0.92
C PRO A 239 10.69 -5.26 -1.52
N THR A 240 10.95 -5.15 -2.84
CA THR A 240 11.94 -5.97 -3.54
C THR A 240 13.36 -5.65 -3.07
N LEU A 241 13.69 -4.36 -2.95
CA LEU A 241 15.00 -3.93 -2.46
C LEU A 241 15.27 -4.45 -1.04
N HIS A 242 14.27 -4.39 -0.18
CA HIS A 242 14.37 -4.89 1.20
C HIS A 242 14.62 -6.40 1.22
N HIS A 243 13.88 -7.16 0.43
CA HIS A 243 14.04 -8.62 0.31
C HIS A 243 15.46 -8.97 -0.18
N GLU A 244 15.90 -8.33 -1.27
CA GLU A 244 17.24 -8.58 -1.83
C GLU A 244 18.35 -8.19 -0.85
N GLN A 245 18.19 -7.10 -0.10
CA GLN A 245 19.15 -6.70 0.93
C GLN A 245 19.26 -7.77 2.02
N SER A 246 18.16 -8.40 2.41
CA SER A 246 18.20 -9.46 3.43
C SER A 246 18.99 -10.67 2.95
N ILE A 247 18.91 -11.01 1.67
CA ILE A 247 19.69 -12.11 1.05
C ILE A 247 21.18 -11.75 1.01
N LEU A 248 21.52 -10.48 0.76
CA LEU A 248 22.90 -10.02 0.65
C LEU A 248 23.62 -9.87 2.01
N THR A 249 22.86 -9.72 3.10
CA THR A 249 23.41 -9.45 4.42
C THR A 249 24.42 -10.49 4.90
N PRO A 250 24.20 -11.82 4.77
CA PRO A 250 25.20 -12.80 5.19
C PRO A 250 26.53 -12.67 4.44
N LEU A 251 26.48 -12.33 3.16
CA LEU A 251 27.72 -12.09 2.37
C LEU A 251 28.45 -10.86 2.87
N TYR A 252 27.72 -9.80 3.19
CA TYR A 252 28.31 -8.56 3.73
C TYR A 252 29.04 -8.83 5.05
N LEU A 253 28.43 -9.60 5.95
CA LEU A 253 28.93 -9.88 7.29
C LEU A 253 30.05 -10.92 7.34
N LYS A 254 30.32 -11.64 6.24
CA LYS A 254 31.36 -12.68 6.19
C LYS A 254 32.75 -12.08 6.50
N ASP A 255 33.46 -12.66 7.45
CA ASP A 255 34.81 -12.26 7.80
C ASP A 255 35.79 -12.49 6.64
N ILE A 256 36.84 -11.68 6.62
CA ILE A 256 37.92 -11.74 5.62
C ILE A 256 39.21 -12.11 6.38
N LYS A 257 39.85 -13.20 5.99
CA LYS A 257 41.06 -13.70 6.62
C LYS A 257 42.33 -13.28 5.87
N ASP A 258 42.24 -13.19 4.57
CA ASP A 258 43.40 -12.87 3.71
C ASP A 258 42.91 -12.22 2.41
N GLU A 259 43.84 -11.85 1.55
CA GLU A 259 43.53 -11.19 0.26
C GLU A 259 42.74 -12.10 -0.70
N SER A 260 42.96 -13.42 -0.65
CA SER A 260 42.19 -14.39 -1.44
C SER A 260 40.73 -14.41 -1.00
N ASP A 261 40.50 -14.46 0.32
CA ASP A 261 39.13 -14.37 0.89
C ASP A 261 38.43 -13.09 0.46
N LYS A 262 39.17 -11.98 0.47
CA LYS A 262 38.65 -10.66 0.07
C LYS A 262 38.18 -10.67 -1.41
N GLN A 263 39.00 -11.22 -2.30
CA GLN A 263 38.65 -11.32 -3.73
C GLN A 263 37.46 -12.26 -3.94
N ASN A 264 37.45 -13.40 -3.23
CA ASN A 264 36.33 -14.36 -3.30
C ASN A 264 35.04 -13.75 -2.77
N LYS A 265 35.11 -13.02 -1.67
CA LYS A 265 33.94 -12.29 -1.10
C LYS A 265 33.44 -11.25 -2.08
N LEU A 266 34.32 -10.47 -2.68
CA LEU A 266 33.96 -9.43 -3.65
C LEU A 266 33.32 -10.05 -4.90
N PHE A 267 33.86 -11.16 -5.41
CA PHE A 267 33.26 -11.87 -6.54
C PHE A 267 31.85 -12.38 -6.18
N ALA A 268 31.69 -13.03 -5.03
CA ALA A 268 30.40 -13.55 -4.57
C ALA A 268 29.38 -12.40 -4.36
N TRP A 269 29.84 -11.27 -3.85
CA TRP A 269 29.03 -10.07 -3.66
C TRP A 269 28.51 -9.53 -5.00
N ILE A 270 29.41 -9.39 -5.99
CA ILE A 270 29.04 -8.93 -7.34
C ILE A 270 28.03 -9.90 -7.98
N TYR A 271 28.31 -11.20 -7.88
CA TYR A 271 27.44 -12.25 -8.43
C TYR A 271 26.03 -12.18 -7.82
N ALA A 272 25.97 -12.06 -6.50
CA ALA A 272 24.68 -11.98 -5.79
C ALA A 272 23.87 -10.72 -6.19
N HIS A 273 24.53 -9.63 -6.60
CA HIS A 273 23.86 -8.43 -7.10
C HIS A 273 23.26 -8.61 -8.50
N GLU A 274 23.56 -9.70 -9.21
CA GLU A 274 22.94 -9.97 -10.51
C GLU A 274 21.42 -10.08 -10.41
N SER A 275 20.93 -10.86 -9.43
CA SER A 275 19.50 -11.02 -9.17
C SER A 275 18.83 -9.68 -8.81
N LEU A 276 19.46 -8.90 -7.93
CA LEU A 276 18.94 -7.57 -7.55
C LEU A 276 18.78 -6.66 -8.79
N ILE A 277 19.82 -6.57 -9.62
CA ILE A 277 19.80 -5.71 -10.82
C ILE A 277 18.74 -6.20 -11.83
N GLU A 278 18.63 -7.52 -12.00
CA GLU A 278 17.61 -8.12 -12.88
C GLU A 278 16.19 -7.79 -12.40
N ASN A 279 15.92 -7.98 -11.12
CA ASN A 279 14.62 -7.67 -10.52
C ASN A 279 14.27 -6.18 -10.68
N ILE A 280 15.24 -5.29 -10.49
CA ILE A 280 15.05 -3.85 -10.72
C ILE A 280 14.64 -3.60 -12.19
N ILE A 281 15.34 -4.20 -13.15
CA ILE A 281 15.06 -4.02 -14.58
C ILE A 281 13.64 -4.48 -14.92
N GLU A 282 13.24 -5.67 -14.44
CA GLU A 282 11.90 -6.22 -14.68
C GLU A 282 10.80 -5.32 -14.13
N LEU A 283 10.95 -4.87 -12.87
CA LEU A 283 9.97 -4.00 -12.23
C LEU A 283 9.84 -2.66 -12.97
N LEU A 284 10.96 -2.10 -13.44
CA LEU A 284 10.94 -0.87 -14.25
C LEU A 284 10.24 -1.08 -15.60
N GLU A 285 10.35 -2.25 -16.19
CA GLU A 285 9.65 -2.59 -17.44
C GLU A 285 8.15 -2.72 -17.22
N VAL A 286 7.74 -3.39 -16.13
CA VAL A 286 6.32 -3.51 -15.75
C VAL A 286 5.75 -2.12 -15.46
N GLN A 287 6.49 -1.29 -14.70
CA GLN A 287 6.08 0.07 -14.39
C GLN A 287 5.85 0.89 -15.67
N ASP A 288 6.81 0.86 -16.60
CA ASP A 288 6.71 1.61 -17.87
C ASP A 288 5.46 1.21 -18.66
N LYS A 289 5.22 -0.10 -18.81
CA LYS A 289 4.04 -0.62 -19.51
C LYS A 289 2.75 -0.14 -18.86
N ARG A 290 2.67 -0.23 -17.51
CA ARG A 290 1.47 0.16 -16.76
C ARG A 290 1.22 1.68 -16.81
N LEU A 291 2.27 2.49 -16.66
CA LEU A 291 2.14 3.95 -16.70
C LEU A 291 1.72 4.45 -18.10
N LYS A 292 2.21 3.82 -19.17
CA LYS A 292 1.79 4.15 -20.54
C LYS A 292 0.29 3.98 -20.73
N ILE A 293 -0.30 2.95 -20.14
CA ILE A 293 -1.74 2.72 -20.21
C ILE A 293 -2.50 3.66 -19.26
N ALA A 294 -2.02 3.77 -18.02
CA ALA A 294 -2.70 4.54 -16.98
C ALA A 294 -2.77 6.05 -17.28
N ILE A 295 -1.81 6.58 -18.06
CA ILE A 295 -1.78 8.01 -18.39
C ILE A 295 -2.75 8.40 -19.52
N LEU A 296 -3.24 7.43 -20.31
CA LEU A 296 -4.06 7.71 -21.50
C LEU A 296 -5.31 8.55 -21.20
N PRO A 297 -6.12 8.23 -20.17
CA PRO A 297 -7.31 9.05 -19.91
C PRO A 297 -6.98 10.51 -19.58
N LEU A 298 -5.86 10.75 -18.90
CA LEU A 298 -5.41 12.11 -18.60
C LEU A 298 -4.91 12.80 -19.86
N GLN A 299 -4.17 12.09 -20.69
CA GLN A 299 -3.70 12.60 -21.98
C GLN A 299 -4.87 13.01 -22.88
N ASP A 300 -5.84 12.12 -23.07
CA ASP A 300 -7.07 12.37 -23.87
C ASP A 300 -7.83 13.59 -23.36
N PHE A 301 -7.96 13.72 -22.06
CA PHE A 301 -8.61 14.89 -21.44
C PHE A 301 -7.86 16.18 -21.81
N LEU A 302 -6.54 16.20 -21.68
CA LEU A 302 -5.73 17.40 -21.96
C LEU A 302 -5.72 17.75 -23.45
N GLU A 303 -5.67 16.75 -24.35
CA GLU A 303 -5.73 16.95 -25.80
C GLU A 303 -7.10 17.55 -26.21
N LYS A 304 -8.20 17.01 -25.68
CA LYS A 304 -9.56 17.55 -25.91
C LYS A 304 -9.70 19.00 -25.44
N LYS A 305 -8.87 19.41 -24.46
CA LYS A 305 -8.86 20.78 -23.95
C LYS A 305 -7.77 21.64 -24.60
N LYS A 306 -7.06 21.15 -25.63
CA LYS A 306 -5.96 21.81 -26.36
C LYS A 306 -4.86 22.29 -25.41
N ALA A 307 -4.52 21.46 -24.41
CA ALA A 307 -3.49 21.75 -23.40
C ALA A 307 -2.19 20.95 -23.61
N LEU A 308 -2.19 19.98 -24.58
CA LEU A 308 -1.02 19.24 -25.04
C LEU A 308 -0.79 19.51 -26.51
#